data_ad89d7073fce4781bb0e78f284ee0c44
#
_entry.id   ad89d7073fce4781bb0e78f284ee0c44
#
_cell.length_a   1.000
_cell.length_b   1.000
_cell.length_c   1.000
_cell.angle_alpha   90.00
_cell.angle_beta   90.00
_cell.angle_gamma   90.00
#
_symmetry.space_group_name_H-M   'P 1'
#
loop_
_entity.id
_entity.type
_entity.pdbx_description
1 polymer ?
#
loop_
_entity_poly.entity_id
_entity_poly.type
_entity_poly.pdbx_seq_one_letter_code
_entity_poly.pdbx_strand_id
1 'polypeptide(L)'
;MRRAGRRIRRALLALLLALALTAGISAVVCRFSLKVTAYTVAVRGLTSPCRAVVLSDLHSREYGKENAALLARVAEQQPDAIFCVGDFIDSDAAPVQLQQLDALLCRLGEIAPVFWSPGNHEVAYMNDHGFGLLDTVAATGATVLYDTWVQTTLGGAAVRIGGSCGHCRDINQYVKLDYAMEESVGASDVPGIVLLHMPESLLLDDARERWTGQVFLSGHTHGGVIRIPLIGGLVAPTQGFFPKYDQGEFTIDGRMTLIITSGLAGYDWVPRIFNRPEVCVVDLQPGEGD
;
A
#
# COMPACT_ATOMS: atom_id res chain seq x y z
N MET A 1 -2.45 -55.67 2.84
CA MET A 1 -1.54 -54.47 2.95
C MET A 1 -1.31 -53.75 1.61
N ARG A 2 -0.93 -54.40 0.51
CA ARG A 2 -0.62 -53.73 -0.80
C ARG A 2 -1.78 -52.95 -1.45
N ARG A 3 -3.07 -53.36 -1.25
CA ARG A 3 -4.23 -52.64 -1.80
C ARG A 3 -4.57 -51.35 -1.03
N ALA A 4 -4.39 -51.33 0.30
CA ALA A 4 -4.61 -50.17 1.13
C ALA A 4 -3.55 -49.06 0.83
N GLY A 5 -2.27 -49.41 0.70
CA GLY A 5 -1.23 -48.48 0.31
C GLY A 5 -1.45 -47.84 -1.07
N ARG A 6 -1.98 -48.60 -2.06
CA ARG A 6 -2.34 -48.03 -3.37
C ARG A 6 -3.53 -47.05 -3.30
N ARG A 7 -4.52 -47.28 -2.44
CA ARG A 7 -5.63 -46.34 -2.23
C ARG A 7 -5.18 -45.06 -1.59
N ILE A 8 -4.34 -45.14 -0.54
CA ILE A 8 -3.77 -43.97 0.14
C ILE A 8 -2.95 -43.12 -0.85
N ARG A 9 -2.05 -43.76 -1.64
CA ARG A 9 -1.24 -43.04 -2.63
C ARG A 9 -2.08 -42.36 -3.71
N ARG A 10 -3.17 -43.00 -4.18
CA ARG A 10 -4.10 -42.36 -5.14
C ARG A 10 -4.87 -41.22 -4.52
N ALA A 11 -5.30 -41.33 -3.26
CA ALA A 11 -5.96 -40.24 -2.54
C ALA A 11 -5.02 -39.04 -2.32
N LEU A 12 -3.77 -39.31 -1.93
CA LEU A 12 -2.74 -38.22 -1.80
C LEU A 12 -2.45 -37.54 -3.14
N LEU A 13 -2.33 -38.33 -4.23
CA LEU A 13 -2.13 -37.77 -5.55
C LEU A 13 -3.31 -36.90 -5.99
N ALA A 14 -4.54 -37.39 -5.79
CA ALA A 14 -5.75 -36.63 -6.10
C ALA A 14 -5.85 -35.34 -5.28
N LEU A 15 -5.48 -35.37 -4.00
CA LEU A 15 -5.41 -34.19 -3.14
C LEU A 15 -4.38 -33.19 -3.66
N LEU A 16 -3.16 -33.62 -3.98
CA LEU A 16 -2.12 -32.75 -4.53
C LEU A 16 -2.54 -32.12 -5.86
N LEU A 17 -3.18 -32.89 -6.76
CA LEU A 17 -3.70 -32.37 -8.01
C LEU A 17 -4.82 -31.33 -7.78
N ALA A 18 -5.71 -31.57 -6.83
CA ALA A 18 -6.76 -30.62 -6.47
C ALA A 18 -6.17 -29.32 -5.91
N LEU A 19 -5.17 -29.40 -5.02
CA LEU A 19 -4.47 -28.24 -4.49
C LEU A 19 -3.76 -27.45 -5.59
N ALA A 20 -3.05 -28.14 -6.49
CA ALA A 20 -2.36 -27.50 -7.62
C ALA A 20 -3.37 -26.81 -8.57
N LEU A 21 -4.50 -27.44 -8.87
CA LEU A 21 -5.56 -26.85 -9.68
C LEU A 21 -6.14 -25.60 -9.01
N THR A 22 -6.44 -25.68 -7.72
CA THR A 22 -6.99 -24.56 -6.94
C THR A 22 -6.00 -23.37 -6.90
N ALA A 23 -4.71 -23.66 -6.70
CA ALA A 23 -3.66 -22.63 -6.74
C ALA A 23 -3.55 -22.01 -8.15
N GLY A 24 -3.62 -22.81 -9.21
CA GLY A 24 -3.60 -22.33 -10.59
C GLY A 24 -4.80 -21.43 -10.91
N ILE A 25 -6.00 -21.84 -10.53
CA ILE A 25 -7.22 -21.02 -10.70
C ILE A 25 -7.07 -19.72 -9.91
N SER A 26 -6.59 -19.79 -8.66
CA SER A 26 -6.36 -18.61 -7.84
C SER A 26 -5.35 -17.65 -8.47
N ALA A 27 -4.25 -18.15 -9.03
CA ALA A 27 -3.25 -17.31 -9.72
C ALA A 27 -3.88 -16.57 -10.92
N VAL A 28 -4.72 -17.25 -11.72
CA VAL A 28 -5.46 -16.64 -12.83
C VAL A 28 -6.43 -15.55 -12.30
N VAL A 29 -7.20 -15.85 -11.27
CA VAL A 29 -8.12 -14.87 -10.66
C VAL A 29 -7.35 -13.67 -10.14
N CYS A 30 -6.24 -13.87 -9.42
CA CYS A 30 -5.39 -12.79 -8.91
C CYS A 30 -4.75 -11.96 -10.05
N ARG A 31 -4.52 -12.57 -11.22
CA ARG A 31 -3.96 -11.86 -12.37
C ARG A 31 -4.94 -10.87 -13.00
N PHE A 32 -6.24 -11.19 -13.04
CA PHE A 32 -7.22 -10.47 -13.84
C PHE A 32 -8.33 -9.78 -13.04
N SER A 33 -8.27 -9.82 -11.70
CA SER A 33 -9.31 -9.21 -10.88
C SER A 33 -8.73 -8.25 -9.85
N LEU A 34 -9.48 -7.18 -9.58
CA LEU A 34 -9.25 -6.26 -8.47
C LEU A 34 -10.29 -6.53 -7.39
N LYS A 35 -9.87 -6.60 -6.12
CA LYS A 35 -10.80 -6.57 -4.98
C LYS A 35 -10.87 -5.14 -4.43
N VAL A 36 -11.97 -4.80 -3.80
CA VAL A 36 -12.09 -3.64 -2.93
C VAL A 36 -12.15 -4.14 -1.49
N THR A 37 -11.35 -3.56 -0.62
CA THR A 37 -11.40 -3.80 0.83
C THR A 37 -11.60 -2.46 1.53
N ALA A 38 -12.55 -2.38 2.46
CA ALA A 38 -12.83 -1.15 3.20
C ALA A 38 -12.50 -1.34 4.67
N TYR A 39 -11.89 -0.32 5.25
CA TYR A 39 -11.61 -0.17 6.68
C TYR A 39 -12.29 1.08 7.19
N THR A 40 -12.75 1.06 8.43
CA THR A 40 -13.34 2.23 9.10
C THR A 40 -12.51 2.58 10.32
N VAL A 41 -11.90 3.76 10.31
CA VAL A 41 -10.97 4.21 11.34
C VAL A 41 -11.53 5.41 12.07
N ALA A 42 -11.66 5.31 13.39
CA ALA A 42 -11.99 6.44 14.25
C ALA A 42 -10.74 7.31 14.46
N VAL A 43 -10.84 8.59 14.13
CA VAL A 43 -9.71 9.54 14.18
C VAL A 43 -10.05 10.68 15.12
N ARG A 44 -9.27 10.81 16.18
CA ARG A 44 -9.45 11.87 17.18
C ARG A 44 -9.16 13.24 16.55
N GLY A 45 -10.02 14.21 16.81
CA GLY A 45 -9.91 15.57 16.25
C GLY A 45 -10.44 15.72 14.83
N LEU A 46 -10.86 14.64 14.16
CA LEU A 46 -11.55 14.73 12.89
C LEU A 46 -12.97 15.29 13.11
N THR A 47 -13.35 16.31 12.33
CA THR A 47 -14.63 17.04 12.55
C THR A 47 -15.76 16.57 11.65
N SER A 48 -15.45 15.91 10.55
CA SER A 48 -16.43 15.29 9.65
C SER A 48 -15.85 14.04 9.00
N PRO A 49 -16.67 13.05 8.62
CA PRO A 49 -16.17 11.86 7.95
C PRO A 49 -15.58 12.18 6.59
N CYS A 50 -14.58 11.42 6.17
CA CYS A 50 -14.06 11.46 4.81
C CYS A 50 -13.62 10.07 4.36
N ARG A 51 -13.71 9.84 3.04
CA ARG A 51 -13.33 8.57 2.40
C ARG A 51 -12.09 8.76 1.57
N ALA A 52 -11.09 7.94 1.80
CA ALA A 52 -9.89 7.87 0.98
C ALA A 52 -9.81 6.54 0.23
N VAL A 53 -9.34 6.58 -1.01
CA VAL A 53 -8.85 5.39 -1.72
C VAL A 53 -7.34 5.35 -1.60
N VAL A 54 -6.80 4.20 -1.21
CA VAL A 54 -5.37 3.96 -1.05
C VAL A 54 -4.91 2.98 -2.12
N LEU A 55 -3.92 3.40 -2.90
CA LEU A 55 -3.28 2.63 -3.96
C LEU A 55 -1.79 2.52 -3.65
N SER A 56 -1.20 1.34 -3.86
CA SER A 56 0.24 1.10 -3.67
C SER A 56 0.72 -0.06 -4.53
N ASP A 57 2.02 -0.17 -4.71
CA ASP A 57 2.68 -1.33 -5.33
C ASP A 57 2.11 -1.66 -6.72
N LEU A 58 2.03 -0.65 -7.60
CA LEU A 58 1.55 -0.84 -8.97
C LEU A 58 2.61 -1.46 -9.88
N HIS A 59 3.90 -1.13 -9.64
CA HIS A 59 5.05 -1.66 -10.40
C HIS A 59 4.82 -1.63 -11.92
N SER A 60 4.45 -0.47 -12.43
CA SER A 60 4.16 -0.21 -13.85
C SER A 60 3.12 -1.15 -14.49
N ARG A 61 2.35 -1.90 -13.69
CA ARG A 61 1.31 -2.79 -14.17
C ARG A 61 0.09 -2.01 -14.64
N GLU A 62 -0.48 -2.42 -15.77
CA GLU A 62 -1.74 -1.87 -16.27
C GLU A 62 -2.95 -2.77 -15.97
N TYR A 63 -4.05 -2.14 -15.58
CA TYR A 63 -5.36 -2.77 -15.37
C TYR A 63 -6.33 -2.34 -16.48
N GLY A 64 -6.35 -3.11 -17.57
CA GLY A 64 -7.01 -2.74 -18.81
C GLY A 64 -6.20 -1.67 -19.56
N LYS A 65 -6.68 -1.29 -20.75
CA LYS A 65 -6.01 -0.25 -21.53
C LYS A 65 -5.96 1.07 -20.74
N GLU A 66 -4.76 1.63 -20.60
CA GLU A 66 -4.55 2.91 -19.88
C GLU A 66 -5.16 2.91 -18.47
N ASN A 67 -5.07 1.78 -17.77
CA ASN A 67 -5.62 1.59 -16.43
C ASN A 67 -7.13 1.79 -16.28
N ALA A 68 -7.92 1.68 -17.37
CA ALA A 68 -9.36 1.97 -17.35
C ALA A 68 -10.11 1.16 -16.29
N ALA A 69 -9.73 -0.11 -16.05
CA ALA A 69 -10.38 -0.94 -15.04
C ALA A 69 -10.03 -0.49 -13.60
N LEU A 70 -8.81 -0.03 -13.34
CA LEU A 70 -8.41 0.54 -12.06
C LEU A 70 -9.15 1.85 -11.80
N LEU A 71 -9.12 2.76 -12.77
CA LEU A 71 -9.79 4.07 -12.68
C LEU A 71 -11.31 3.94 -12.44
N ALA A 72 -11.97 3.03 -13.15
CA ALA A 72 -13.39 2.74 -12.93
C ALA A 72 -13.63 2.24 -11.49
N ARG A 73 -12.77 1.33 -10.99
CA ARG A 73 -12.89 0.80 -9.64
C ARG A 73 -12.65 1.86 -8.56
N VAL A 74 -11.72 2.81 -8.79
CA VAL A 74 -11.49 3.95 -7.90
C VAL A 74 -12.69 4.90 -7.91
N ALA A 75 -13.19 5.28 -9.09
CA ALA A 75 -14.32 6.19 -9.23
C ALA A 75 -15.62 5.65 -8.58
N GLU A 76 -15.85 4.33 -8.66
CA GLU A 76 -16.98 3.66 -7.99
C GLU A 76 -16.97 3.87 -6.46
N GLN A 77 -15.82 4.14 -5.85
CA GLN A 77 -15.71 4.34 -4.41
C GLN A 77 -16.08 5.77 -3.97
N GLN A 78 -16.18 6.72 -4.90
CA GLN A 78 -16.51 8.14 -4.64
C GLN A 78 -15.61 8.75 -3.55
N PRO A 79 -14.27 8.71 -3.69
CA PRO A 79 -13.36 9.17 -2.65
C PRO A 79 -13.31 10.69 -2.54
N ASP A 80 -13.09 11.21 -1.32
CA ASP A 80 -12.73 12.60 -1.06
C ASP A 80 -11.24 12.87 -1.36
N ALA A 81 -10.40 11.81 -1.35
CA ALA A 81 -8.98 11.86 -1.70
C ALA A 81 -8.49 10.50 -2.20
N ILE A 82 -7.42 10.52 -3.01
CA ILE A 82 -6.67 9.33 -3.45
C ILE A 82 -5.26 9.41 -2.89
N PHE A 83 -4.86 8.41 -2.15
CA PHE A 83 -3.54 8.28 -1.55
C PHE A 83 -2.72 7.23 -2.31
N CYS A 84 -1.68 7.69 -3.00
CA CYS A 84 -0.70 6.88 -3.72
C CYS A 84 0.50 6.63 -2.80
N VAL A 85 0.63 5.40 -2.30
CA VAL A 85 1.56 5.04 -1.22
C VAL A 85 2.71 4.20 -1.75
N GLY A 86 3.46 4.75 -2.71
CA GLY A 86 4.71 4.21 -3.22
C GLY A 86 4.64 2.98 -4.12
N ASP A 87 5.77 2.70 -4.74
CA ASP A 87 6.04 1.59 -5.66
C ASP A 87 5.07 1.53 -6.85
N PHE A 88 4.84 2.70 -7.49
CA PHE A 88 4.09 2.80 -8.74
C PHE A 88 4.94 2.41 -9.94
N ILE A 89 6.25 2.63 -9.88
CA ILE A 89 7.25 2.21 -10.86
C ILE A 89 8.29 1.29 -10.22
N ASP A 90 9.06 0.60 -11.06
CA ASP A 90 10.24 -0.15 -10.62
C ASP A 90 11.48 0.74 -10.63
N SER A 91 12.54 0.32 -9.91
CA SER A 91 13.79 1.07 -9.82
C SER A 91 14.54 1.22 -11.17
N ASP A 92 14.22 0.36 -12.13
CA ASP A 92 14.77 0.37 -13.51
C ASP A 92 13.74 0.82 -14.55
N ALA A 93 12.73 1.59 -14.14
CA ALA A 93 11.63 2.02 -14.99
C ALA A 93 12.11 2.72 -16.27
N ALA A 94 11.63 2.26 -17.40
CA ALA A 94 11.89 2.88 -18.69
C ALA A 94 11.05 4.16 -18.88
N PRO A 95 11.44 5.09 -19.78
CA PRO A 95 10.71 6.34 -20.01
C PRO A 95 9.22 6.15 -20.35
N VAL A 96 8.83 5.05 -20.97
CA VAL A 96 7.42 4.74 -21.26
C VAL A 96 6.63 4.48 -19.99
N GLN A 97 7.22 3.86 -18.98
CA GLN A 97 6.58 3.58 -17.70
C GLN A 97 6.38 4.87 -16.88
N LEU A 98 7.31 5.83 -16.99
CA LEU A 98 7.13 7.17 -16.40
C LEU A 98 5.96 7.91 -17.06
N GLN A 99 5.84 7.85 -18.39
CA GLN A 99 4.71 8.44 -19.12
C GLN A 99 3.38 7.77 -18.73
N GLN A 100 3.37 6.47 -18.46
CA GLN A 100 2.20 5.74 -17.97
C GLN A 100 1.83 6.18 -16.54
N LEU A 101 2.82 6.40 -15.67
CA LEU A 101 2.60 6.97 -14.33
C LEU A 101 1.95 8.36 -14.42
N ASP A 102 2.52 9.25 -15.23
CA ASP A 102 2.00 10.61 -15.41
C ASP A 102 0.54 10.58 -15.89
N ALA A 103 0.26 9.78 -16.93
CA ALA A 103 -1.08 9.62 -17.46
C ALA A 103 -2.06 9.07 -16.42
N LEU A 104 -1.63 8.12 -15.60
CA LEU A 104 -2.46 7.56 -14.52
C LEU A 104 -2.76 8.62 -13.45
N LEU A 105 -1.74 9.35 -12.98
CA LEU A 105 -1.90 10.36 -11.92
C LEU A 105 -2.81 11.51 -12.39
N CYS A 106 -2.65 11.99 -13.63
CA CYS A 106 -3.56 12.98 -14.22
C CYS A 106 -5.01 12.50 -14.17
N ARG A 107 -5.28 11.24 -14.58
CA ARG A 107 -6.64 10.69 -14.61
C ARG A 107 -7.20 10.39 -13.22
N LEU A 108 -6.36 10.01 -12.26
CA LEU A 108 -6.77 9.91 -10.85
C LEU A 108 -7.15 11.29 -10.30
N GLY A 109 -6.42 12.34 -10.69
CA GLY A 109 -6.72 13.73 -10.33
C GLY A 109 -8.07 14.25 -10.87
N GLU A 110 -8.59 13.65 -11.95
CA GLU A 110 -9.96 13.93 -12.45
C GLU A 110 -11.05 13.33 -11.55
N ILE A 111 -10.73 12.34 -10.71
CA ILE A 111 -11.67 11.69 -9.79
C ILE A 111 -11.69 12.40 -8.45
N ALA A 112 -10.53 12.62 -7.82
CA ALA A 112 -10.37 13.29 -6.54
C ALA A 112 -8.94 13.80 -6.36
N PRO A 113 -8.67 14.74 -5.40
CA PRO A 113 -7.31 15.17 -5.08
C PRO A 113 -6.37 14.00 -4.82
N VAL A 114 -5.20 14.01 -5.46
CA VAL A 114 -4.18 12.96 -5.34
C VAL A 114 -3.06 13.43 -4.44
N PHE A 115 -2.71 12.62 -3.45
CA PHE A 115 -1.52 12.77 -2.60
C PHE A 115 -0.61 11.58 -2.88
N TRP A 116 0.63 11.85 -3.23
CA TRP A 116 1.58 10.84 -3.64
C TRP A 116 2.83 10.87 -2.77
N SER A 117 3.23 9.72 -2.25
CA SER A 117 4.49 9.51 -1.53
C SER A 117 5.28 8.41 -2.22
N PRO A 118 6.60 8.56 -2.41
CA PRO A 118 7.43 7.52 -3.03
C PRO A 118 7.53 6.27 -2.17
N GLY A 119 7.71 5.12 -2.83
CA GLY A 119 8.16 3.88 -2.21
C GLY A 119 9.66 3.68 -2.39
N ASN A 120 10.14 2.48 -2.01
CA ASN A 120 11.56 2.18 -2.11
C ASN A 120 12.04 2.03 -3.57
N HIS A 121 11.16 1.66 -4.48
CA HIS A 121 11.51 1.60 -5.90
C HIS A 121 11.68 2.99 -6.53
N GLU A 122 10.80 3.95 -6.20
CA GLU A 122 11.01 5.33 -6.64
C GLU A 122 12.24 5.96 -6.02
N VAL A 123 12.53 5.69 -4.74
CA VAL A 123 13.76 6.19 -4.09
C VAL A 123 14.99 5.60 -4.76
N ALA A 124 15.01 4.31 -5.06
CA ALA A 124 16.11 3.69 -5.80
C ALA A 124 16.25 4.29 -7.21
N TYR A 125 15.15 4.48 -7.94
CA TYR A 125 15.14 5.16 -9.24
C TYR A 125 15.74 6.57 -9.14
N MET A 126 15.33 7.36 -8.14
CA MET A 126 15.84 8.73 -7.95
C MET A 126 17.32 8.77 -7.57
N ASN A 127 17.82 7.78 -6.85
CA ASN A 127 19.25 7.67 -6.53
C ASN A 127 20.10 7.50 -7.80
N ASP A 128 19.60 6.77 -8.79
CA ASP A 128 20.32 6.50 -10.04
C ASP A 128 20.11 7.59 -11.10
N HIS A 129 18.94 8.27 -11.12
CA HIS A 129 18.54 9.18 -12.19
C HIS A 129 18.32 10.64 -11.73
N GLY A 130 18.44 10.91 -10.42
CA GLY A 130 18.16 12.22 -9.82
C GLY A 130 16.67 12.44 -9.50
N PHE A 131 16.40 13.50 -8.76
CA PHE A 131 15.09 13.78 -8.14
C PHE A 131 14.05 14.38 -9.10
N GLY A 132 14.32 14.48 -10.40
CA GLY A 132 13.38 15.01 -11.40
C GLY A 132 12.03 14.29 -11.46
N LEU A 133 11.95 13.05 -10.94
CA LEU A 133 10.69 12.32 -10.81
C LEU A 133 9.67 13.07 -9.95
N LEU A 134 10.11 13.74 -8.87
CA LEU A 134 9.23 14.50 -7.98
C LEU A 134 8.56 15.66 -8.72
N ASP A 135 9.33 16.38 -9.55
CA ASP A 135 8.82 17.48 -10.37
C ASP A 135 7.83 16.96 -11.45
N THR A 136 8.14 15.82 -12.04
CA THR A 136 7.27 15.18 -13.03
C THR A 136 5.92 14.77 -12.40
N VAL A 137 5.94 14.14 -11.24
CA VAL A 137 4.72 13.80 -10.50
C VAL A 137 3.95 15.05 -10.09
N ALA A 138 4.63 16.08 -9.59
CA ALA A 138 3.98 17.35 -9.22
C ALA A 138 3.30 18.03 -10.42
N ALA A 139 3.88 17.93 -11.62
CA ALA A 139 3.31 18.49 -12.85
C ALA A 139 1.98 17.83 -13.26
N THR A 140 1.65 16.63 -12.76
CA THR A 140 0.35 15.98 -12.97
C THR A 140 -0.78 16.59 -12.13
N GLY A 141 -0.46 17.48 -11.18
CA GLY A 141 -1.38 18.05 -10.20
C GLY A 141 -1.45 17.26 -8.89
N ALA A 142 -0.71 16.18 -8.75
CA ALA A 142 -0.61 15.44 -7.48
C ALA A 142 0.20 16.24 -6.45
N THR A 143 -0.23 16.20 -5.19
CA THR A 143 0.55 16.72 -4.06
C THR A 143 1.64 15.71 -3.71
N VAL A 144 2.89 16.08 -3.96
CA VAL A 144 4.07 15.24 -3.69
C VAL A 144 4.46 15.38 -2.22
N LEU A 145 4.58 14.26 -1.54
CA LEU A 145 4.94 14.14 -0.14
C LEU A 145 6.18 13.23 0.00
N TYR A 146 7.35 13.85 0.12
CA TYR A 146 8.61 13.14 0.33
C TYR A 146 9.30 13.70 1.56
N ASP A 147 9.18 12.99 2.67
CA ASP A 147 9.63 13.41 4.01
C ASP A 147 9.11 14.81 4.41
N THR A 148 7.87 15.07 4.05
CA THR A 148 7.17 16.32 4.35
C THR A 148 5.68 16.07 4.60
N TRP A 149 4.97 17.10 5.06
CA TRP A 149 3.53 17.07 5.22
C TRP A 149 2.87 18.38 4.74
N VAL A 150 1.60 18.28 4.42
CA VAL A 150 0.75 19.43 4.10
C VAL A 150 -0.51 19.41 4.98
N GLN A 151 -1.06 20.59 5.28
CA GLN A 151 -2.39 20.71 5.88
C GLN A 151 -3.41 21.03 4.79
N THR A 152 -4.52 20.29 4.79
CA THR A 152 -5.57 20.41 3.80
C THR A 152 -6.94 20.14 4.42
N THR A 153 -7.99 20.16 3.59
CA THR A 153 -9.36 19.81 4.00
C THR A 153 -9.85 18.62 3.18
N LEU A 154 -10.29 17.57 3.84
CA LEU A 154 -10.92 16.39 3.24
C LEU A 154 -12.32 16.19 3.82
N GLY A 155 -13.34 16.02 2.97
CA GLY A 155 -14.73 15.84 3.44
C GLY A 155 -15.23 16.97 4.36
N GLY A 156 -14.63 18.16 4.28
CA GLY A 156 -14.92 19.28 5.18
C GLY A 156 -14.13 19.31 6.49
N ALA A 157 -13.29 18.29 6.78
CA ALA A 157 -12.44 18.25 7.96
C ALA A 157 -11.01 18.71 7.65
N ALA A 158 -10.40 19.49 8.53
CA ALA A 158 -8.98 19.79 8.46
C ALA A 158 -8.16 18.55 8.83
N VAL A 159 -7.15 18.23 8.02
CA VAL A 159 -6.23 17.11 8.22
C VAL A 159 -4.82 17.51 7.83
N ARG A 160 -3.82 16.89 8.43
CA ARG A 160 -2.44 16.92 7.97
C ARG A 160 -2.10 15.60 7.30
N ILE A 161 -1.52 15.66 6.11
CA ILE A 161 -1.13 14.47 5.34
C ILE A 161 0.37 14.52 5.17
N GLY A 162 1.07 13.57 5.79
CA GLY A 162 2.50 13.37 5.64
C GLY A 162 2.82 12.23 4.68
N GLY A 163 4.02 12.22 4.12
CA GLY A 163 4.49 11.15 3.26
C GLY A 163 5.96 10.84 3.44
N SER A 164 6.27 9.54 3.53
CA SER A 164 7.63 9.02 3.59
C SER A 164 7.69 7.64 2.92
N CYS A 165 8.79 7.38 2.22
CA CYS A 165 9.12 6.01 1.81
C CYS A 165 9.21 5.08 3.02
N GLY A 166 9.60 5.63 4.15
CA GLY A 166 10.05 4.88 5.30
C GLY A 166 11.50 4.45 5.13
N HIS A 167 12.08 3.86 6.19
CA HIS A 167 13.43 3.32 6.15
C HIS A 167 13.44 1.92 6.76
N CYS A 168 14.26 1.07 6.18
CA CYS A 168 14.63 -0.20 6.78
C CYS A 168 16.14 -0.38 6.57
N ARG A 169 16.88 -0.53 7.66
CA ARG A 169 18.35 -0.65 7.61
C ARG A 169 18.83 -1.81 6.75
N ASP A 170 18.03 -2.85 6.63
CA ASP A 170 18.45 -4.09 5.96
C ASP A 170 18.21 -4.08 4.43
N ILE A 171 17.37 -3.18 3.91
CA ILE A 171 16.99 -3.22 2.49
C ILE A 171 17.59 -2.08 1.67
N ASN A 172 17.58 -0.83 2.16
CA ASN A 172 17.74 0.32 1.26
C ASN A 172 18.95 1.20 1.48
N GLN A 173 19.83 0.96 2.41
CA GLN A 173 20.92 1.90 2.75
C GLN A 173 20.46 3.37 2.96
N TYR A 174 19.13 3.59 2.95
CA TYR A 174 18.54 4.91 3.18
C TYR A 174 18.57 5.19 4.68
N VAL A 175 19.50 6.04 5.07
CA VAL A 175 19.60 6.52 6.45
C VAL A 175 18.86 7.86 6.51
N LYS A 176 17.68 7.88 7.10
CA LYS A 176 16.98 9.11 7.40
C LYS A 176 17.73 9.85 8.52
N LEU A 177 18.16 11.06 8.24
CA LEU A 177 18.89 11.90 9.19
C LEU A 177 17.99 12.92 9.89
N ASP A 178 16.81 13.20 9.33
CA ASP A 178 15.85 14.16 9.83
C ASP A 178 14.49 13.53 10.06
N TYR A 179 13.94 13.72 11.25
CA TYR A 179 12.64 13.20 11.69
C TYR A 179 11.59 14.32 11.89
N ALA A 180 11.85 15.51 11.35
CA ALA A 180 10.97 16.67 11.54
C ALA A 180 9.53 16.41 11.07
N MET A 181 9.34 15.63 10.01
CA MET A 181 8.03 15.25 9.52
C MET A 181 7.32 14.34 10.53
N GLU A 182 7.97 13.29 10.99
CA GLU A 182 7.42 12.33 11.96
C GLU A 182 7.01 13.00 13.26
N GLU A 183 7.84 13.89 13.77
CA GLU A 183 7.64 14.59 15.04
C GLU A 183 6.58 15.69 14.97
N SER A 184 6.25 16.18 13.77
CA SER A 184 5.38 17.35 13.59
C SER A 184 4.02 17.05 12.93
N VAL A 185 3.89 15.99 12.14
CA VAL A 185 2.68 15.73 11.35
C VAL A 185 1.42 15.62 12.21
N GLY A 186 1.49 15.02 13.38
CA GLY A 186 0.39 14.88 14.34
C GLY A 186 0.54 15.72 15.60
N ALA A 187 1.56 16.61 15.66
CA ALA A 187 1.83 17.45 16.85
C ALA A 187 0.89 18.66 16.94
N SER A 188 -0.43 18.44 16.76
CA SER A 188 -1.47 19.48 16.90
C SER A 188 -2.84 18.82 17.09
N ASP A 189 -3.88 19.63 17.32
CA ASP A 189 -5.28 19.17 17.37
C ASP A 189 -5.83 18.74 15.98
N VAL A 190 -5.11 19.07 14.90
CA VAL A 190 -5.45 18.61 13.55
C VAL A 190 -4.87 17.22 13.34
N PRO A 191 -5.70 16.21 13.01
CA PRO A 191 -5.24 14.84 12.89
C PRO A 191 -4.23 14.64 11.77
N GLY A 192 -3.19 13.83 12.06
CA GLY A 192 -2.14 13.44 11.13
C GLY A 192 -2.39 12.08 10.49
N ILE A 193 -2.44 12.06 9.16
CA ILE A 193 -2.49 10.84 8.32
C ILE A 193 -1.13 10.73 7.63
N VAL A 194 -0.53 9.55 7.61
CA VAL A 194 0.80 9.34 7.03
C VAL A 194 0.77 8.28 5.95
N LEU A 195 1.22 8.64 4.76
CA LEU A 195 1.50 7.74 3.65
C LEU A 195 2.91 7.18 3.87
N LEU A 196 3.01 6.02 4.50
CA LEU A 196 4.27 5.38 4.89
C LEU A 196 4.44 4.09 4.12
N HIS A 197 5.19 4.11 3.01
CA HIS A 197 5.26 2.95 2.13
C HIS A 197 5.73 1.69 2.85
N MET A 198 6.89 1.74 3.54
CA MET A 198 7.42 0.60 4.30
C MET A 198 6.92 0.61 5.75
N PRO A 199 5.99 -0.29 6.14
CA PRO A 199 5.42 -0.32 7.49
C PRO A 199 6.46 -0.62 8.57
N GLU A 200 7.59 -1.23 8.21
CA GLU A 200 8.67 -1.57 9.13
C GLU A 200 9.25 -0.34 9.82
N SER A 201 9.18 0.82 9.20
CA SER A 201 9.63 2.08 9.80
C SER A 201 8.84 2.47 11.04
N LEU A 202 7.55 2.08 11.09
CA LEU A 202 6.71 2.27 12.27
C LEU A 202 6.93 1.18 13.32
N LEU A 203 7.45 0.02 12.92
CA LEU A 203 7.61 -1.16 13.77
C LEU A 203 8.98 -1.19 14.47
N LEU A 204 9.92 -0.35 14.06
CA LEU A 204 11.23 -0.21 14.71
C LEU A 204 11.08 0.61 16.01
N ASP A 205 11.66 0.15 17.10
CA ASP A 205 11.45 0.71 18.44
C ASP A 205 11.84 2.19 18.54
N ASP A 206 13.00 2.58 18.02
CA ASP A 206 13.51 3.94 18.07
C ASP A 206 12.76 4.92 17.13
N ALA A 207 12.31 4.46 15.99
CA ALA A 207 11.51 5.27 15.06
C ALA A 207 10.08 5.46 15.55
N ARG A 208 9.49 4.43 16.15
CA ARG A 208 8.10 4.42 16.61
C ARG A 208 7.78 5.52 17.61
N GLU A 209 8.69 5.81 18.53
CA GLU A 209 8.52 6.85 19.54
C GLU A 209 8.43 8.27 18.95
N ARG A 210 8.98 8.49 17.76
CA ARG A 210 8.99 9.79 17.08
C ARG A 210 7.71 10.08 16.31
N TRP A 211 6.96 9.04 15.94
CA TRP A 211 5.75 9.21 15.14
C TRP A 211 4.61 9.83 15.95
N THR A 212 4.10 10.96 15.47
CA THR A 212 2.97 11.71 16.05
C THR A 212 1.68 11.55 15.25
N GLY A 213 1.73 10.97 14.04
CA GLY A 213 0.54 10.66 13.25
C GLY A 213 -0.40 9.68 13.93
N GLN A 214 -1.68 9.70 13.55
CA GLN A 214 -2.70 8.81 14.10
C GLN A 214 -3.01 7.64 13.18
N VAL A 215 -3.01 7.86 11.86
CA VAL A 215 -3.33 6.87 10.84
C VAL A 215 -2.16 6.72 9.89
N PHE A 216 -1.72 5.50 9.70
CA PHE A 216 -0.62 5.13 8.79
C PHE A 216 -1.14 4.22 7.71
N LEU A 217 -0.82 4.54 6.47
CA LEU A 217 -1.24 3.82 5.27
C LEU A 217 0.02 3.29 4.59
N SER A 218 0.10 1.97 4.41
CA SER A 218 1.32 1.30 3.92
C SER A 218 1.04 0.32 2.80
N GLY A 219 2.07 0.06 1.99
CA GLY A 219 2.16 -1.00 1.00
C GLY A 219 3.31 -1.95 1.29
N HIS A 220 4.22 -2.14 0.32
CA HIS A 220 5.51 -2.83 0.41
C HIS A 220 5.45 -4.34 0.64
N THR A 221 4.53 -4.82 1.45
CA THR A 221 4.43 -6.22 1.84
C THR A 221 3.82 -7.13 0.80
N HIS A 222 3.16 -6.55 -0.21
CA HIS A 222 2.38 -7.26 -1.25
C HIS A 222 1.38 -8.28 -0.67
N GLY A 223 0.91 -8.07 0.58
CA GLY A 223 0.04 -9.00 1.29
C GLY A 223 0.67 -10.38 1.49
N GLY A 224 2.01 -10.46 1.54
CA GLY A 224 2.79 -11.69 1.66
C GLY A 224 2.84 -12.51 0.38
N VAL A 225 2.63 -11.91 -0.80
CA VAL A 225 2.68 -12.45 -2.18
C VAL A 225 1.77 -13.65 -2.40
N ILE A 226 2.05 -14.78 -1.75
CA ILE A 226 1.21 -15.98 -1.70
C ILE A 226 0.56 -16.02 -0.32
N ARG A 227 -0.75 -16.21 -0.25
CA ARG A 227 -1.45 -16.37 1.02
C ARG A 227 -1.87 -17.82 1.23
N ILE A 228 -1.66 -18.30 2.43
CA ILE A 228 -2.15 -19.60 2.85
C ILE A 228 -3.47 -19.37 3.61
N PRO A 229 -4.60 -19.93 3.16
CA PRO A 229 -5.87 -19.76 3.84
C PRO A 229 -5.75 -20.07 5.35
N LEU A 230 -6.30 -19.20 6.20
CA LEU A 230 -6.29 -19.26 7.67
C LEU A 230 -4.93 -19.00 8.33
N ILE A 231 -3.82 -18.93 7.58
CA ILE A 231 -2.48 -18.67 8.14
C ILE A 231 -2.06 -17.23 7.86
N GLY A 232 -2.20 -16.75 6.62
CA GLY A 232 -1.76 -15.42 6.20
C GLY A 232 -0.76 -15.47 5.05
N GLY A 233 0.02 -14.39 4.90
CA GLY A 233 1.05 -14.25 3.89
C GLY A 233 2.21 -15.23 4.07
N LEU A 234 2.76 -15.72 2.96
CA LEU A 234 3.89 -16.64 3.00
C LEU A 234 5.20 -15.92 3.21
N VAL A 235 5.44 -14.80 2.50
CA VAL A 235 6.69 -14.05 2.56
C VAL A 235 6.45 -12.57 2.26
N ALA A 236 7.02 -11.69 3.06
CA ALA A 236 7.07 -10.26 2.77
C ALA A 236 8.52 -9.76 2.80
N PRO A 237 8.85 -8.69 2.05
CA PRO A 237 10.12 -8.02 2.19
C PRO A 237 10.38 -7.68 3.66
N THR A 238 11.63 -7.66 4.08
CA THR A 238 12.08 -7.35 5.45
C THR A 238 11.59 -8.28 6.56
N GLN A 239 10.34 -8.75 6.52
CA GLN A 239 9.78 -9.62 7.56
C GLN A 239 10.05 -11.12 7.31
N GLY A 240 10.43 -11.51 6.08
CA GLY A 240 10.70 -12.90 5.73
C GLY A 240 9.45 -13.77 5.66
N PHE A 241 9.59 -15.05 6.10
CA PHE A 241 8.50 -16.02 6.05
C PHE A 241 7.49 -15.82 7.18
N PHE A 242 6.19 -15.95 6.84
CA PHE A 242 5.05 -15.80 7.74
C PHE A 242 5.03 -14.44 8.45
N PRO A 243 5.04 -13.34 7.68
CA PRO A 243 5.07 -12.00 8.23
C PRO A 243 3.88 -11.74 9.14
N LYS A 244 4.13 -11.06 10.26
CA LYS A 244 3.07 -10.66 11.19
C LYS A 244 2.21 -9.53 10.63
N TYR A 245 2.85 -8.64 9.89
CA TYR A 245 2.23 -7.42 9.33
C TYR A 245 2.20 -7.49 7.81
N ASP A 246 1.35 -8.38 7.28
CA ASP A 246 1.29 -8.65 5.83
C ASP A 246 0.24 -7.83 5.09
N GLN A 247 -0.97 -7.71 5.62
CA GLN A 247 -2.06 -6.84 5.16
C GLN A 247 -3.15 -6.77 6.22
N GLY A 248 -3.90 -5.67 6.25
CA GLY A 248 -5.01 -5.49 7.17
C GLY A 248 -4.85 -4.27 8.04
N GLU A 249 -5.64 -4.19 9.09
CA GLU A 249 -5.63 -3.14 10.08
C GLU A 249 -4.94 -3.61 11.36
N PHE A 250 -4.04 -2.79 11.88
CA PHE A 250 -3.26 -3.08 13.09
C PHE A 250 -3.27 -1.86 14.01
N THR A 251 -3.41 -2.10 15.31
CA THR A 251 -3.20 -1.07 16.33
C THR A 251 -1.77 -1.14 16.83
N ILE A 252 -1.05 -0.04 16.77
CA ILE A 252 0.34 0.09 17.21
C ILE A 252 0.37 0.95 18.46
N ASP A 253 0.91 0.39 19.55
CA ASP A 253 1.04 1.01 20.88
C ASP A 253 -0.27 1.61 21.44
N GLY A 254 -1.42 1.07 21.04
CA GLY A 254 -2.73 1.53 21.46
C GLY A 254 -3.13 2.95 21.00
N ARG A 255 -2.31 3.62 20.19
CA ARG A 255 -2.50 5.03 19.80
C ARG A 255 -2.48 5.28 18.29
N MET A 256 -1.92 4.38 17.50
CA MET A 256 -1.78 4.54 16.06
C MET A 256 -2.51 3.40 15.34
N THR A 257 -3.22 3.73 14.28
CA THR A 257 -3.82 2.74 13.38
C THR A 257 -2.93 2.62 12.14
N LEU A 258 -2.46 1.41 11.88
CA LEU A 258 -1.70 1.07 10.67
C LEU A 258 -2.57 0.21 9.76
N ILE A 259 -2.79 0.68 8.53
CA ILE A 259 -3.45 -0.08 7.47
C ILE A 259 -2.41 -0.46 6.43
N ILE A 260 -2.26 -1.74 6.16
CA ILE A 260 -1.38 -2.26 5.13
C ILE A 260 -2.23 -2.82 4.00
N THR A 261 -2.13 -2.24 2.81
CA THR A 261 -2.77 -2.79 1.61
C THR A 261 -1.96 -3.94 1.02
N SER A 262 -2.65 -4.89 0.38
CA SER A 262 -1.96 -5.94 -0.36
C SER A 262 -1.34 -5.46 -1.68
N GLY A 263 -1.54 -4.19 -2.03
CA GLY A 263 -1.01 -3.59 -3.25
C GLY A 263 -1.67 -4.09 -4.53
N LEU A 264 -1.32 -3.45 -5.63
CA LEU A 264 -1.89 -3.69 -6.97
C LEU A 264 -1.10 -4.73 -7.78
N ALA A 265 0.22 -4.81 -7.63
CA ALA A 265 1.05 -5.82 -8.30
C ALA A 265 1.69 -6.79 -7.31
N GLY A 266 2.38 -7.78 -7.83
CA GLY A 266 3.28 -8.67 -7.12
C GLY A 266 4.55 -8.78 -7.93
N TYR A 267 5.46 -9.63 -7.53
CA TYR A 267 6.69 -9.88 -8.28
C TYR A 267 6.40 -10.51 -9.64
N ASP A 268 7.14 -10.13 -10.68
CA ASP A 268 6.95 -10.65 -12.04
C ASP A 268 7.14 -12.16 -12.15
N TRP A 269 8.04 -12.71 -11.33
CA TRP A 269 8.41 -14.13 -11.35
C TRP A 269 7.63 -15.02 -10.36
N VAL A 270 6.84 -14.42 -9.44
CA VAL A 270 5.98 -15.15 -8.49
C VAL A 270 4.54 -14.72 -8.66
N PRO A 271 3.63 -15.62 -9.11
CA PRO A 271 2.22 -15.28 -9.19
C PRO A 271 1.63 -15.08 -7.79
N ARG A 272 0.73 -14.11 -7.65
CA ARG A 272 -0.11 -14.00 -6.46
C ARG A 272 -1.07 -15.18 -6.41
N ILE A 273 -1.14 -15.86 -5.26
CA ILE A 273 -2.03 -17.00 -5.03
C ILE A 273 -2.84 -16.72 -3.76
N PHE A 274 -4.17 -16.81 -3.83
CA PHE A 274 -5.12 -16.45 -2.77
C PHE A 274 -4.93 -15.01 -2.24
N ASN A 275 -4.35 -14.15 -3.05
CA ASN A 275 -3.96 -12.80 -2.72
C ASN A 275 -4.30 -11.85 -3.87
N ARG A 276 -5.58 -11.49 -4.00
CA ARG A 276 -6.04 -10.61 -5.09
C ARG A 276 -5.48 -9.19 -4.92
N PRO A 277 -5.05 -8.56 -6.02
CA PRO A 277 -4.74 -7.12 -6.04
C PRO A 277 -5.89 -6.30 -5.46
N GLU A 278 -5.54 -5.19 -4.78
CA GLU A 278 -6.46 -4.47 -3.91
C GLU A 278 -6.53 -2.98 -4.23
N VAL A 279 -7.75 -2.47 -4.36
CA VAL A 279 -8.08 -1.07 -4.13
C VAL A 279 -8.55 -0.97 -2.68
N CYS A 280 -7.75 -0.34 -1.85
CA CYS A 280 -8.05 -0.20 -0.42
C CYS A 280 -8.87 1.08 -0.21
N VAL A 281 -9.94 1.00 0.57
CA VAL A 281 -10.78 2.14 0.96
C VAL A 281 -10.63 2.36 2.45
N VAL A 282 -10.45 3.59 2.86
CA VAL A 282 -10.36 3.97 4.27
C VAL A 282 -11.41 5.05 4.56
N ASP A 283 -12.42 4.67 5.31
CA ASP A 283 -13.45 5.55 5.83
C ASP A 283 -12.99 6.10 7.18
N LEU A 284 -12.51 7.34 7.20
CA LEU A 284 -12.12 8.06 8.40
C LEU A 284 -13.36 8.66 9.05
N GLN A 285 -13.57 8.35 10.31
CA GLN A 285 -14.73 8.81 11.08
C GLN A 285 -14.27 9.66 12.26
N PRO A 286 -15.04 10.68 12.67
CA PRO A 286 -14.79 11.36 13.94
C PRO A 286 -14.70 10.36 15.10
N GLY A 287 -13.57 10.36 15.80
CA GLY A 287 -13.35 9.57 17.00
C GLY A 287 -13.64 10.39 18.25
N GLU A 288 -14.12 9.73 19.32
CA GLU A 288 -14.29 10.37 20.63
C GLU A 288 -12.91 10.80 21.16
N GLY A 289 -12.83 12.03 21.65
CA GLY A 289 -11.68 12.49 22.42
C GLY A 289 -11.80 11.95 23.84
N ASP A 290 -10.70 11.40 24.37
CA ASP A 290 -10.60 11.10 25.81
C ASP A 290 -10.65 12.39 26.63
#